data_ea00dab5dd9cb8cb4bac4fbbf3fd1a83
#
_entry.id   ea00dab5dd9cb8cb4bac4fbbf3fd1a83
#
_cell.length_a   1.000
_cell.length_b   1.000
_cell.length_c   1.000
_cell.angle_alpha   90.00
_cell.angle_beta   90.00
_cell.angle_gamma   90.00
#
_symmetry.space_group_name_H-M   'P 1'
#
loop_
_entity.id
_entity.type
_entity.pdbx_description
1 polymer ?
#
loop_
_entity_poly.entity_id
_entity_poly.type
_entity_poly.pdbx_seq_one_letter_code
_entity_poly.pdbx_strand_id
1 'polypeptide(L)'
;AMANLAEKQAVLQEVLNNPVVGALKADISRGEARLRELNARLGDNHPQVVETRANLAELRTRLEAETRRVAGGVGVTNTINTQREAEVRAALAAQRDKVLKMKAVRDEGLVLVRDVENAQRSYDAVQAR
;
A
#
# COMPACT_ATOMS: atom_id res chain seq x y z
N ALA A 1 -14.49 0.66 -7.82
CA ALA A 1 -15.12 -0.46 -7.10
C ALA A 1 -14.12 -1.54 -6.70
N MET A 2 -13.25 -1.96 -7.61
CA MET A 2 -12.21 -2.97 -7.32
C MET A 2 -11.17 -2.47 -6.32
N ALA A 3 -10.75 -1.21 -6.42
CA ALA A 3 -9.79 -0.60 -5.50
C ALA A 3 -10.34 -0.57 -4.06
N ASN A 4 -11.63 -0.24 -3.89
CA ASN A 4 -12.27 -0.23 -2.58
C ASN A 4 -12.39 -1.63 -1.98
N LEU A 5 -12.64 -2.64 -2.79
CA LEU A 5 -12.72 -4.03 -2.33
C LEU A 5 -11.35 -4.52 -1.86
N ALA A 6 -10.29 -4.22 -2.63
CA ALA A 6 -8.91 -4.58 -2.27
C ALA A 6 -8.49 -3.88 -0.96
N GLU A 7 -8.84 -2.61 -0.79
CA GLU A 7 -8.57 -1.86 0.43
C GLU A 7 -9.29 -2.46 1.63
N LYS A 8 -10.57 -2.81 1.48
CA LYS A 8 -11.35 -3.46 2.54
C LYS A 8 -10.75 -4.80 2.95
N GLN A 9 -10.29 -5.58 1.98
CA GLN A 9 -9.62 -6.85 2.26
C GLN A 9 -8.29 -6.65 2.99
N ALA A 10 -7.52 -5.64 2.61
CA ALA A 10 -6.25 -5.30 3.28
C ALA A 10 -6.51 -4.87 4.72
N VAL A 11 -7.52 -4.04 4.97
CA VAL A 11 -7.92 -3.62 6.31
C VAL A 11 -8.32 -4.82 7.16
N LEU A 12 -9.16 -5.70 6.62
CA LEU A 12 -9.62 -6.90 7.31
C LEU A 12 -8.44 -7.80 7.70
N GLN A 13 -7.49 -8.00 6.77
CA GLN A 13 -6.31 -8.83 7.00
C GLN A 13 -5.43 -8.24 8.09
N GLU A 14 -5.19 -6.92 8.06
CA GLU A 14 -4.40 -6.22 9.10
C GLU A 14 -5.08 -6.30 10.46
N VAL A 15 -6.39 -6.14 10.53
CA VAL A 15 -7.16 -6.27 11.78
C VAL A 15 -7.04 -7.70 12.33
N LEU A 16 -7.18 -8.71 11.48
CA LEU A 16 -7.07 -10.11 11.89
C LEU A 16 -5.67 -10.47 12.39
N ASN A 17 -4.64 -9.86 11.83
CA ASN A 17 -3.25 -10.12 12.18
C ASN A 17 -2.74 -9.25 13.33
N ASN A 18 -3.52 -8.28 13.79
CA ASN A 18 -3.11 -7.35 14.84
C ASN A 18 -3.17 -8.04 16.21
N PRO A 19 -2.03 -8.10 16.96
CA PRO A 19 -2.01 -8.77 18.27
C PRO A 19 -2.88 -8.06 19.32
N VAL A 20 -2.98 -6.75 19.27
CA VAL A 20 -3.83 -5.97 20.20
C VAL A 20 -5.31 -6.30 19.98
N VAL A 21 -5.75 -6.33 18.73
CA VAL A 21 -7.12 -6.73 18.37
C VAL A 21 -7.41 -8.14 18.84
N GLY A 22 -6.50 -9.08 18.61
CA GLY A 22 -6.62 -10.46 19.06
C GLY A 22 -6.76 -10.58 20.57
N ALA A 23 -5.92 -9.85 21.32
CA ALA A 23 -5.97 -9.83 22.79
C ALA A 23 -7.28 -9.23 23.31
N LEU A 24 -7.74 -8.14 22.71
CA LEU A 24 -9.00 -7.50 23.07
C LEU A 24 -10.20 -8.43 22.82
N LYS A 25 -10.23 -9.11 21.70
CA LYS A 25 -11.28 -10.10 21.37
C LYS A 25 -11.30 -11.25 22.38
N ALA A 26 -10.13 -11.74 22.76
CA ALA A 26 -10.02 -12.80 23.77
C ALA A 26 -10.52 -12.33 25.13
N ASP A 27 -10.17 -11.12 25.55
CA ASP A 27 -10.63 -10.54 26.80
C ASP A 27 -12.15 -10.32 26.80
N ILE A 28 -12.70 -9.86 25.68
CA ILE A 28 -14.15 -9.69 25.52
C ILE A 28 -14.87 -11.05 25.64
N SER A 29 -14.35 -12.08 24.97
CA SER A 29 -14.93 -13.45 25.08
C SER A 29 -14.95 -13.95 26.51
N ARG A 30 -13.84 -13.78 27.24
CA ARG A 30 -13.77 -14.16 28.66
C ARG A 30 -14.71 -13.35 29.51
N GLY A 31 -14.79 -12.05 29.27
CA GLY A 31 -15.70 -11.17 30.00
C GLY A 31 -17.17 -11.50 29.75
N GLU A 32 -17.54 -11.83 28.53
CA GLU A 32 -18.90 -12.26 28.19
C GLU A 32 -19.27 -13.56 28.87
N ALA A 33 -18.36 -14.53 28.91
CA ALA A 33 -18.57 -15.79 29.60
C ALA A 33 -18.77 -15.57 31.11
N ARG A 34 -17.94 -14.73 31.70
CA ARG A 34 -18.04 -14.36 33.11
C ARG A 34 -19.35 -13.63 33.40
N LEU A 35 -19.76 -12.72 32.52
CA LEU A 35 -21.01 -11.99 32.66
C LEU A 35 -22.21 -12.95 32.66
N ARG A 36 -22.23 -13.92 31.75
CA ARG A 36 -23.31 -14.93 31.72
C ARG A 36 -23.37 -15.73 33.03
N GLU A 37 -22.20 -16.15 33.51
CA GLU A 37 -22.12 -16.89 34.79
C GLU A 37 -22.62 -16.06 35.97
N LEU A 38 -22.13 -14.83 36.10
CA LEU A 38 -22.52 -13.95 37.18
C LEU A 38 -24.01 -13.57 37.12
N ASN A 39 -24.50 -13.27 35.92
CA ASN A 39 -25.89 -12.90 35.71
C ASN A 39 -26.84 -14.03 36.07
N ALA A 40 -26.49 -15.28 35.75
CA ALA A 40 -27.27 -16.46 36.10
C ALA A 40 -27.38 -16.68 37.61
N ARG A 41 -26.32 -16.30 38.37
CA ARG A 41 -26.28 -16.49 39.84
C ARG A 41 -26.80 -15.30 40.64
N LEU A 42 -26.47 -14.08 40.18
CA LEU A 42 -26.61 -12.88 41.00
C LEU A 42 -27.72 -11.92 40.51
N GLY A 43 -28.12 -12.03 39.24
CA GLY A 43 -29.11 -11.17 38.62
C GLY A 43 -28.52 -9.84 38.10
N ASP A 44 -29.33 -9.13 37.31
CA ASP A 44 -28.88 -7.97 36.51
C ASP A 44 -28.40 -6.77 37.32
N ASN A 45 -28.92 -6.59 38.52
CA ASN A 45 -28.70 -5.41 39.36
C ASN A 45 -27.56 -5.58 40.37
N HIS A 46 -26.95 -6.76 40.42
CA HIS A 46 -25.85 -7.01 41.34
C HIS A 46 -24.62 -6.17 40.97
N PRO A 47 -23.92 -5.55 41.96
CA PRO A 47 -22.74 -4.72 41.66
C PRO A 47 -21.66 -5.41 40.80
N GLN A 48 -21.40 -6.70 41.00
CA GLN A 48 -20.43 -7.45 40.19
C GLN A 48 -20.87 -7.59 38.74
N VAL A 49 -22.16 -7.74 38.49
CA VAL A 49 -22.72 -7.81 37.14
C VAL A 49 -22.60 -6.46 36.45
N VAL A 50 -22.94 -5.38 37.18
CA VAL A 50 -22.84 -4.00 36.66
C VAL A 50 -21.38 -3.67 36.32
N GLU A 51 -20.43 -4.01 37.19
CA GLU A 51 -19.01 -3.80 36.99
C GLU A 51 -18.50 -4.57 35.76
N THR A 52 -18.87 -5.84 35.61
CA THR A 52 -18.47 -6.67 34.50
C THR A 52 -19.00 -6.11 33.17
N ARG A 53 -20.24 -5.63 33.14
CA ARG A 53 -20.80 -4.97 31.95
C ARG A 53 -20.05 -3.71 31.60
N ALA A 54 -19.67 -2.90 32.60
CA ALA A 54 -18.88 -1.69 32.35
C ALA A 54 -17.52 -2.01 31.81
N ASN A 55 -16.85 -3.03 32.33
CA ASN A 55 -15.56 -3.48 31.83
C ASN A 55 -15.65 -3.99 30.37
N LEU A 56 -16.70 -4.73 30.03
CA LEU A 56 -16.95 -5.18 28.67
C LEU A 56 -17.20 -4.03 27.71
N ALA A 57 -17.97 -3.04 28.14
CA ALA A 57 -18.23 -1.84 27.33
C ALA A 57 -16.91 -1.11 27.03
N GLU A 58 -16.02 -1.00 28.00
CA GLU A 58 -14.71 -0.39 27.82
C GLU A 58 -13.84 -1.19 26.85
N LEU A 59 -13.81 -2.51 26.99
CA LEU A 59 -13.05 -3.37 26.07
C LEU A 59 -13.56 -3.27 24.62
N ARG A 60 -14.86 -3.21 24.44
CA ARG A 60 -15.46 -3.01 23.11
C ARG A 60 -15.10 -1.66 22.52
N THR A 61 -15.09 -0.62 23.34
CA THR A 61 -14.66 0.72 22.91
C THR A 61 -13.20 0.72 22.48
N ARG A 62 -12.32 0.07 23.23
CA ARG A 62 -10.91 -0.07 22.89
C ARG A 62 -10.71 -0.87 21.60
N LEU A 63 -11.46 -1.94 21.41
CA LEU A 63 -11.42 -2.74 20.20
C LEU A 63 -11.82 -1.91 18.98
N GLU A 64 -12.87 -1.15 19.09
CA GLU A 64 -13.34 -0.26 18.03
C GLU A 64 -12.30 0.79 17.68
N ALA A 65 -11.70 1.44 18.71
CA ALA A 65 -10.65 2.43 18.51
C ALA A 65 -9.41 1.83 17.84
N GLU A 66 -8.99 0.64 18.24
CA GLU A 66 -7.84 -0.05 17.63
C GLU A 66 -8.12 -0.44 16.19
N THR A 67 -9.32 -0.92 15.91
CA THR A 67 -9.76 -1.25 14.54
C THR A 67 -9.71 -0.01 13.64
N ARG A 68 -10.19 1.13 14.12
CA ARG A 68 -10.12 2.40 13.36
C ARG A 68 -8.68 2.84 13.13
N ARG A 69 -7.81 2.68 14.13
CA ARG A 69 -6.40 3.03 14.02
C ARG A 69 -5.70 2.20 12.93
N VAL A 70 -5.95 0.90 12.92
CA VAL A 70 -5.40 -0.02 11.92
C VAL A 70 -5.93 0.33 10.53
N ALA A 71 -7.23 0.58 10.40
CA ALA A 71 -7.85 0.97 9.13
C ALA A 71 -7.26 2.28 8.59
N GLY A 72 -7.05 3.27 9.47
CA GLY A 72 -6.39 4.53 9.13
C GLY A 72 -4.97 4.33 8.64
N GLY A 73 -4.19 3.46 9.30
CA GLY A 73 -2.83 3.12 8.88
C GLY A 73 -2.76 2.48 7.49
N VAL A 74 -3.70 1.59 7.19
CA VAL A 74 -3.80 0.98 5.85
C VAL A 74 -4.12 2.04 4.80
N GLY A 75 -5.04 2.95 5.09
CA GLY A 75 -5.40 4.05 4.19
C GLY A 75 -4.20 4.95 3.87
N VAL A 76 -3.42 5.31 4.89
CA VAL A 76 -2.18 6.10 4.72
C VAL A 76 -1.16 5.35 3.86
N THR A 77 -0.94 4.07 4.14
CA THR A 77 -0.01 3.23 3.37
C THR A 77 -0.44 3.14 1.91
N ASN A 78 -1.72 2.96 1.64
CA ASN A 78 -2.25 2.91 0.27
C ASN A 78 -2.04 4.24 -0.47
N THR A 79 -2.23 5.37 0.20
CA THR A 79 -1.98 6.69 -0.38
C THR A 79 -0.51 6.85 -0.74
N ILE A 80 0.40 6.48 0.15
CA ILE A 80 1.85 6.53 -0.09
C ILE A 80 2.22 5.64 -1.28
N ASN A 81 1.72 4.42 -1.33
CA ASN A 81 2.00 3.48 -2.42
C ASN A 81 1.50 3.99 -3.76
N THR A 82 0.30 4.59 -3.79
CA THR A 82 -0.26 5.19 -5.00
C THR A 82 0.60 6.35 -5.50
N GLN A 83 1.09 7.20 -4.59
CA GLN A 83 1.99 8.30 -4.93
C GLN A 83 3.32 7.78 -5.48
N ARG A 84 3.91 6.77 -4.85
CA ARG A 84 5.15 6.13 -5.32
C ARG A 84 4.97 5.51 -6.70
N GLU A 85 3.86 4.85 -6.92
CA GLU A 85 3.54 4.25 -8.22
C GLU A 85 3.47 5.32 -9.31
N ALA A 86 2.81 6.45 -9.02
CA ALA A 86 2.73 7.58 -9.95
C ALA A 86 4.11 8.16 -10.24
N GLU A 87 4.97 8.32 -9.23
CA GLU A 87 6.35 8.81 -9.37
C GLU A 87 7.19 7.87 -10.23
N VAL A 88 7.08 6.55 -9.98
CA VAL A 88 7.82 5.54 -10.76
C VAL A 88 7.37 5.55 -12.22
N ARG A 89 6.08 5.64 -12.48
CA ARG A 89 5.55 5.74 -13.84
C ARG A 89 6.04 6.99 -14.56
N ALA A 90 6.07 8.12 -13.88
CA ALA A 90 6.59 9.36 -14.43
C ALA A 90 8.09 9.25 -14.73
N ALA A 91 8.87 8.67 -13.84
CA ALA A 91 10.30 8.44 -14.03
C ALA A 91 10.56 7.50 -15.20
N LEU A 92 9.75 6.44 -15.34
CA LEU A 92 9.86 5.50 -16.45
C LEU A 92 9.56 6.17 -17.79
N ALA A 93 8.51 6.99 -17.84
CA ALA A 93 8.15 7.75 -19.04
C ALA A 93 9.27 8.71 -19.45
N ALA A 94 9.86 9.42 -18.49
CA ALA A 94 11.00 10.31 -18.73
C ALA A 94 12.22 9.54 -19.24
N GLN A 95 12.49 8.37 -18.67
CA GLN A 95 13.61 7.52 -19.10
C GLN A 95 13.42 6.99 -20.52
N ARG A 96 12.21 6.57 -20.87
CA ARG A 96 11.88 6.13 -22.24
C ARG A 96 12.07 7.25 -23.25
N ASP A 97 11.62 8.46 -22.91
CA ASP A 97 11.80 9.64 -23.76
C ASP A 97 13.27 9.93 -23.98
N LYS A 98 14.07 9.86 -22.93
CA LYS A 98 15.52 10.06 -22.98
C LYS A 98 16.21 9.03 -23.88
N VAL A 99 15.83 7.76 -23.75
CA VAL A 99 16.36 6.68 -24.58
C VAL A 99 16.03 6.90 -26.06
N LEU A 100 14.81 7.32 -26.36
CA LEU A 100 14.38 7.61 -27.73
C LEU A 100 15.18 8.77 -28.34
N LYS A 101 15.44 9.82 -27.57
CA LYS A 101 16.28 10.95 -28.00
C LYS A 101 17.72 10.52 -28.25
N MET A 102 18.29 9.69 -27.38
CA MET A 102 19.63 9.14 -27.56
C MET A 102 19.73 8.30 -28.81
N LYS A 103 18.69 7.50 -29.10
CA LYS A 103 18.59 6.68 -30.33
C LYS A 103 18.57 7.54 -31.58
N ALA A 104 17.78 8.61 -31.57
CA ALA A 104 17.69 9.56 -32.66
C ALA A 104 19.05 10.23 -32.95
N VAL A 105 19.76 10.65 -31.90
CA VAL A 105 21.09 11.22 -32.00
C VAL A 105 22.08 10.21 -32.59
N ARG A 106 22.03 8.97 -32.15
CA ARG A 106 22.88 7.88 -32.69
C ARG A 106 22.63 7.66 -34.18
N ASP A 107 21.34 7.59 -34.55
CA ASP A 107 20.97 7.37 -35.96
C ASP A 107 21.45 8.53 -36.85
N GLU A 108 21.32 9.76 -36.39
CA GLU A 108 21.84 10.96 -37.07
C GLU A 108 23.36 10.90 -37.19
N GLY A 109 24.06 10.47 -36.15
CA GLY A 109 25.51 10.28 -36.16
C GLY A 109 25.93 9.25 -37.18
N LEU A 110 25.20 8.14 -37.32
CA LEU A 110 25.49 7.10 -38.32
C LEU A 110 25.33 7.62 -39.75
N VAL A 111 24.33 8.46 -40.00
CA VAL A 111 24.13 9.11 -41.29
C VAL A 111 25.31 10.03 -41.62
N LEU A 112 25.77 10.83 -40.68
CA LEU A 112 26.91 11.73 -40.84
C LEU A 112 28.19 10.94 -41.12
N VAL A 113 28.43 9.83 -40.44
CA VAL A 113 29.60 8.96 -40.72
C VAL A 113 29.55 8.44 -42.11
N ARG A 114 28.40 7.98 -42.61
CA ARG A 114 28.21 7.51 -43.97
C ARG A 114 28.52 8.61 -45.00
N ASP A 115 28.04 9.82 -44.72
CA ASP A 115 28.29 10.96 -45.64
C ASP A 115 29.77 11.29 -45.71
N VAL A 116 30.48 11.25 -44.58
CA VAL A 116 31.94 11.47 -44.52
C VAL A 116 32.66 10.37 -45.32
N GLU A 117 32.29 9.11 -45.16
CA GLU A 117 32.88 7.99 -45.90
C GLU A 117 32.68 8.14 -47.40
N ASN A 118 31.48 8.53 -47.82
CA ASN A 118 31.18 8.75 -49.24
C ASN A 118 32.00 9.93 -49.81
N ALA A 119 32.12 11.01 -49.06
CA ALA A 119 32.93 12.15 -49.45
C ALA A 119 34.41 11.77 -49.58
N GLN A 120 34.92 10.97 -48.63
CA GLN A 120 36.31 10.48 -48.66
C GLN A 120 36.58 9.61 -49.90
N ARG A 121 35.66 8.71 -50.24
CA ARG A 121 35.77 7.86 -51.45
C ARG A 121 35.81 8.72 -52.71
N SER A 122 34.97 9.72 -52.81
CA SER A 122 34.95 10.65 -53.94
C SER A 122 36.26 11.42 -54.06
N TYR A 123 36.80 11.87 -52.95
CA TYR A 123 38.08 12.56 -52.88
C TYR A 123 39.21 11.64 -53.35
N ASP A 124 39.28 10.41 -52.82
CA ASP A 124 40.29 9.43 -53.17
C ASP A 124 40.24 9.07 -54.68
N ALA A 125 39.04 8.94 -55.23
CA ALA A 125 38.85 8.67 -56.66
C ALA A 125 39.38 9.79 -57.55
N VAL A 126 39.21 11.05 -57.12
CA VAL A 126 39.74 12.22 -57.83
C VAL A 126 41.28 12.25 -57.78
N GLN A 127 41.86 11.95 -56.61
CA GLN A 127 43.31 11.97 -56.39
C GLN A 127 44.02 10.85 -57.21
N ALA A 128 43.34 9.71 -57.41
CA ALA A 128 43.88 8.58 -58.15
C ALA A 128 43.98 8.83 -59.64
N ARG A 129 43.37 9.86 -60.17
CA ARG A 129 43.44 10.29 -61.51
C ARG A 129 44.70 11.16 -61.68
#